data_0b06fe8b5f320046233c83051b232da2
#
_entry.id   0b06fe8b5f320046233c83051b232da2
#
_cell.length_a   1.000
_cell.length_b   1.000
_cell.length_c   1.000
_cell.angle_alpha   90.00
_cell.angle_beta   90.00
_cell.angle_gamma   90.00
#
_symmetry.space_group_name_H-M   'P 1'
#
loop_
_entity.id
_entity.type
_entity.pdbx_description
1 polymer ?
#
loop_
_entity_poly.entity_id
_entity_poly.type
_entity_poly.pdbx_seq_one_letter_code
_entity_poly.pdbx_strand_id
1 'polypeptide(L)'
;VLPKNSYSSKMYDYVKSKYESNITWEQARDSVYYRYQVQQKDGYNMTSKNLHCNGCFAAGINFASSLISLFYGEGNFKETVKIATLSGWDSDNPAATWGGLLGFMIGKENLEKIFKRNFSNKYNIHRTRRNFPNNGIDTFENMALQGVFIVDKIVQSELNGGISKSENMWYIPQNN
;
A
#
# COMPACT_ATOMS: atom_id res chain seq x y z
N VAL A 1 0.76 -2.43 -14.45
CA VAL A 1 0.55 -3.64 -15.29
C VAL A 1 1.57 -4.70 -14.87
N LEU A 2 1.10 -5.86 -14.45
CA LEU A 2 1.98 -6.96 -14.03
C LEU A 2 2.51 -7.71 -15.29
N PRO A 3 3.80 -8.09 -15.33
CA PRO A 3 4.32 -8.87 -16.44
C PRO A 3 3.57 -10.20 -16.56
N LYS A 4 3.11 -10.52 -17.76
CA LYS A 4 2.46 -11.81 -18.06
C LYS A 4 3.39 -12.95 -17.64
N ASN A 5 2.84 -14.01 -17.07
CA ASN A 5 3.56 -15.18 -16.58
C ASN A 5 4.44 -14.99 -15.33
N SER A 6 4.52 -13.78 -14.75
CA SER A 6 5.17 -13.61 -13.45
C SER A 6 4.36 -14.27 -12.33
N TYR A 7 5.02 -14.63 -11.23
CA TYR A 7 4.30 -15.14 -10.07
C TYR A 7 3.31 -14.12 -9.52
N SER A 8 3.61 -12.82 -9.60
CA SER A 8 2.71 -11.76 -9.15
C SER A 8 1.43 -11.67 -9.99
N SER A 9 1.52 -11.85 -11.32
CA SER A 9 0.33 -11.94 -12.17
C SER A 9 -0.55 -13.15 -11.80
N LYS A 10 0.08 -14.31 -11.61
CA LYS A 10 -0.63 -15.53 -11.22
C LYS A 10 -1.23 -15.44 -9.82
N MET A 11 -0.55 -14.76 -8.87
CA MET A 11 -1.11 -14.45 -7.56
C MET A 11 -2.35 -13.56 -7.65
N TYR A 12 -2.28 -12.52 -8.48
CA TYR A 12 -3.44 -11.65 -8.73
C TYR A 12 -4.64 -12.47 -9.24
N ASP A 13 -4.44 -13.26 -10.28
CA ASP A 13 -5.50 -14.09 -10.88
C ASP A 13 -6.06 -15.09 -9.86
N TYR A 14 -5.18 -15.70 -9.05
CA TYR A 14 -5.58 -16.64 -8.01
C TYR A 14 -6.41 -15.99 -6.91
N VAL A 15 -5.98 -14.84 -6.37
CA VAL A 15 -6.74 -14.10 -5.34
C VAL A 15 -8.08 -13.64 -5.90
N LYS A 16 -8.08 -13.12 -7.14
CA LYS A 16 -9.30 -12.72 -7.82
C LYS A 16 -10.29 -13.88 -7.96
N SER A 17 -9.81 -15.07 -8.37
CA SER A 17 -10.65 -16.26 -8.48
C SER A 17 -11.27 -16.68 -7.14
N LYS A 18 -10.56 -16.48 -6.03
CA LYS A 18 -11.09 -16.77 -4.69
C LYS A 18 -12.19 -15.80 -4.28
N TYR A 19 -11.98 -14.52 -4.55
CA TYR A 19 -13.01 -13.50 -4.35
C TYR A 19 -14.28 -13.81 -5.18
N GLU A 20 -14.12 -14.11 -6.47
CA GLU A 20 -15.22 -14.47 -7.38
C GLU A 20 -15.94 -15.78 -7.00
N SER A 21 -15.29 -16.65 -6.22
CA SER A 21 -15.89 -17.89 -5.69
C SER A 21 -16.76 -17.67 -4.45
N ASN A 22 -16.92 -16.44 -4.00
CA ASN A 22 -17.73 -16.07 -2.81
C ASN A 22 -17.35 -16.81 -1.51
N ILE A 23 -16.10 -17.23 -1.38
CA ILE A 23 -15.55 -17.72 -0.10
C ILE A 23 -15.20 -16.54 0.81
N THR A 24 -15.03 -16.78 2.11
CA THR A 24 -14.64 -15.70 3.02
C THR A 24 -13.21 -15.25 2.81
N TRP A 25 -12.86 -14.04 3.25
CA TRP A 25 -11.48 -13.55 3.13
C TRP A 25 -10.49 -14.41 3.93
N GLU A 26 -10.90 -15.00 5.05
CA GLU A 26 -10.10 -15.94 5.83
C GLU A 26 -9.79 -17.20 5.03
N GLN A 27 -10.80 -17.76 4.36
CA GLN A 27 -10.63 -18.94 3.49
C GLN A 27 -9.73 -18.60 2.29
N ALA A 28 -9.85 -17.42 1.72
CA ALA A 28 -8.97 -16.95 0.64
C ALA A 28 -7.53 -16.81 1.14
N ARG A 29 -7.32 -16.20 2.32
CA ARG A 29 -6.02 -16.08 2.99
C ARG A 29 -5.37 -17.45 3.21
N ASP A 30 -6.11 -18.39 3.76
CA ASP A 30 -5.60 -19.74 4.06
C ASP A 30 -5.25 -20.51 2.77
N SER A 31 -6.04 -20.31 1.71
CA SER A 31 -5.76 -20.86 0.38
C SER A 31 -4.47 -20.29 -0.23
N VAL A 32 -4.27 -18.98 -0.07
CA VAL A 32 -3.05 -18.28 -0.52
C VAL A 32 -1.84 -18.75 0.28
N TYR A 33 -1.96 -18.84 1.60
CA TYR A 33 -0.91 -19.39 2.46
C TYR A 33 -0.47 -20.78 1.99
N TYR A 34 -1.43 -21.69 1.83
CA TYR A 34 -1.13 -23.06 1.41
C TYR A 34 -0.46 -23.10 0.03
N ARG A 35 -1.00 -22.38 -0.94
CA ARG A 35 -0.48 -22.37 -2.32
C ARG A 35 0.93 -21.81 -2.41
N TYR A 36 1.21 -20.72 -1.74
CA TYR A 36 2.46 -19.98 -1.94
C TYR A 36 3.48 -20.21 -0.84
N GLN A 37 3.10 -20.21 0.43
CA GLN A 37 4.07 -20.44 1.51
C GLN A 37 4.39 -21.92 1.72
N VAL A 38 3.41 -22.80 1.52
CA VAL A 38 3.61 -24.25 1.69
C VAL A 38 4.06 -24.91 0.38
N GLN A 39 3.29 -24.76 -0.68
CA GLN A 39 3.54 -25.45 -1.96
C GLN A 39 4.51 -24.70 -2.90
N GLN A 40 4.73 -23.42 -2.70
CA GLN A 40 5.57 -22.54 -3.54
C GLN A 40 5.25 -22.69 -5.04
N LYS A 41 3.94 -22.60 -5.38
CA LYS A 41 3.45 -22.73 -6.76
C LYS A 41 3.78 -21.50 -7.63
N ASP A 42 3.55 -21.63 -8.92
CA ASP A 42 3.59 -20.55 -9.92
C ASP A 42 4.96 -19.89 -10.11
N GLY A 43 6.03 -20.58 -9.72
CA GLY A 43 7.39 -20.02 -9.76
C GLY A 43 7.70 -19.09 -8.58
N TYR A 44 6.81 -19.03 -7.59
CA TYR A 44 7.08 -18.33 -6.34
C TYR A 44 8.11 -19.10 -5.51
N ASN A 45 9.16 -18.43 -5.11
CA ASN A 45 10.13 -18.95 -4.17
C ASN A 45 10.11 -18.07 -2.92
N MET A 46 9.68 -18.64 -1.81
CA MET A 46 9.58 -17.93 -0.55
C MET A 46 10.97 -17.44 -0.10
N THR A 47 11.10 -16.13 0.07
CA THR A 47 12.27 -15.51 0.70
C THR A 47 12.14 -15.58 2.22
N SER A 48 13.16 -15.18 2.95
CA SER A 48 13.13 -15.16 4.43
C SER A 48 12.87 -16.52 5.09
N LYS A 49 13.23 -17.61 4.42
CA LYS A 49 13.21 -18.96 5.00
C LYS A 49 14.13 -19.01 6.22
N ASN A 50 13.74 -19.82 7.20
CA ASN A 50 14.52 -20.04 8.43
C ASN A 50 14.69 -18.80 9.34
N LEU A 51 14.03 -17.71 9.07
CA LEU A 51 13.85 -16.64 10.04
C LEU A 51 12.76 -17.03 11.04
N HIS A 52 12.74 -16.35 12.20
CA HIS A 52 11.81 -16.69 13.29
C HIS A 52 10.33 -16.73 12.88
N CYS A 53 9.93 -16.04 11.84
CA CYS A 53 8.56 -16.04 11.32
C CYS A 53 8.41 -16.75 9.96
N ASN A 54 9.39 -17.49 9.52
CA ASN A 54 9.37 -18.36 8.35
C ASN A 54 8.64 -17.77 7.12
N GLY A 55 9.21 -16.74 6.55
CA GLY A 55 8.71 -16.11 5.32
C GLY A 55 7.67 -15.01 5.53
N CYS A 56 7.43 -14.53 6.76
CA CYS A 56 6.46 -13.46 6.99
C CYS A 56 6.84 -12.15 6.26
N PHE A 57 8.13 -11.88 6.05
CA PHE A 57 8.61 -10.71 5.31
C PHE A 57 8.72 -10.94 3.80
N ALA A 58 8.32 -12.12 3.30
CA ALA A 58 8.41 -12.41 1.88
C ALA A 58 7.47 -11.52 1.07
N ALA A 59 8.00 -10.80 0.08
CA ALA A 59 7.23 -9.83 -0.70
C ALA A 59 6.02 -10.44 -1.38
N GLY A 60 6.11 -11.68 -1.87
CA GLY A 60 5.00 -12.33 -2.57
C GLY A 60 3.78 -12.57 -1.69
N ILE A 61 3.95 -13.13 -0.48
CA ILE A 61 2.81 -13.38 0.40
C ILE A 61 2.18 -12.07 0.87
N ASN A 62 2.98 -11.03 1.10
CA ASN A 62 2.48 -9.73 1.49
C ASN A 62 1.76 -9.03 0.32
N PHE A 63 2.22 -9.22 -0.91
CA PHE A 63 1.49 -8.79 -2.10
C PHE A 63 0.14 -9.50 -2.23
N ALA A 64 0.08 -10.83 -2.07
CA ALA A 64 -1.17 -11.58 -2.12
C ALA A 64 -2.14 -11.17 -0.99
N SER A 65 -1.63 -10.95 0.22
CA SER A 65 -2.40 -10.44 1.36
C SER A 65 -2.97 -9.04 1.08
N SER A 66 -2.18 -8.17 0.44
CA SER A 66 -2.65 -6.86 0.00
C SER A 66 -3.81 -6.96 -0.98
N LEU A 67 -3.73 -7.89 -1.94
CA LEU A 67 -4.82 -8.13 -2.88
C LEU A 67 -6.08 -8.66 -2.19
N ILE A 68 -5.96 -9.58 -1.23
CA ILE A 68 -7.10 -10.06 -0.44
C ILE A 68 -7.79 -8.88 0.25
N SER A 69 -7.04 -8.04 0.96
CA SER A 69 -7.62 -6.90 1.66
C SER A 69 -8.27 -5.87 0.73
N LEU A 70 -7.73 -5.69 -0.48
CA LEU A 70 -8.32 -4.81 -1.49
C LEU A 70 -9.63 -5.37 -2.03
N PHE A 71 -9.64 -6.64 -2.47
CA PHE A 71 -10.83 -7.24 -3.07
C PHE A 71 -11.97 -7.37 -2.07
N TYR A 72 -11.71 -7.93 -0.90
CA TYR A 72 -12.74 -8.17 0.12
C TYR A 72 -13.13 -6.91 0.90
N GLY A 73 -12.27 -5.90 0.90
CA GLY A 73 -12.60 -4.59 1.47
C GLY A 73 -13.48 -3.71 0.60
N GLU A 74 -13.55 -3.99 -0.71
CA GLU A 74 -14.44 -3.35 -1.70
C GLU A 74 -14.41 -1.81 -1.65
N GLY A 75 -13.25 -1.24 -1.35
CA GLY A 75 -13.08 0.21 -1.20
C GLY A 75 -13.56 0.78 0.13
N ASN A 76 -14.14 -0.02 1.01
CA ASN A 76 -14.46 0.41 2.36
C ASN A 76 -13.19 0.53 3.20
N PHE A 77 -12.87 1.73 3.66
CA PHE A 77 -11.64 1.99 4.40
C PHE A 77 -11.46 1.08 5.62
N LYS A 78 -12.51 0.99 6.47
CA LYS A 78 -12.41 0.21 7.72
C LYS A 78 -12.24 -1.28 7.44
N GLU A 79 -13.02 -1.82 6.52
CA GLU A 79 -12.95 -3.23 6.17
C GLU A 79 -11.63 -3.58 5.50
N THR A 80 -11.17 -2.76 4.54
CA THR A 80 -9.88 -2.98 3.86
C THR A 80 -8.72 -2.99 4.85
N VAL A 81 -8.64 -1.98 5.72
CA VAL A 81 -7.56 -1.89 6.72
C VAL A 81 -7.68 -2.99 7.79
N LYS A 82 -8.90 -3.34 8.21
CA LYS A 82 -9.15 -4.45 9.13
C LYS A 82 -8.65 -5.78 8.55
N ILE A 83 -9.05 -6.11 7.33
CA ILE A 83 -8.63 -7.34 6.66
C ILE A 83 -7.11 -7.35 6.48
N ALA A 84 -6.52 -6.25 6.02
CA ALA A 84 -5.08 -6.11 5.88
C ALA A 84 -4.34 -6.39 7.19
N THR A 85 -4.81 -5.81 8.30
CA THR A 85 -4.21 -5.98 9.62
C THR A 85 -4.35 -7.41 10.15
N LEU A 86 -5.50 -8.05 9.92
CA LEU A 86 -5.81 -9.39 10.44
C LEU A 86 -5.30 -10.54 9.55
N SER A 87 -4.83 -10.24 8.35
CA SER A 87 -4.34 -11.27 7.42
C SER A 87 -3.05 -11.97 7.91
N GLY A 88 -2.26 -11.33 8.77
CA GLY A 88 -1.00 -11.88 9.27
C GLY A 88 0.21 -11.45 8.43
N TRP A 89 1.32 -12.15 8.60
CA TRP A 89 2.63 -11.85 8.00
C TRP A 89 3.13 -10.44 8.37
N ASP A 90 3.51 -9.62 7.39
CA ASP A 90 3.95 -8.24 7.57
C ASP A 90 2.74 -7.28 7.41
N SER A 91 1.74 -7.49 8.24
CA SER A 91 0.38 -6.94 8.10
C SER A 91 0.28 -5.41 8.19
N ASP A 92 1.27 -4.75 8.77
CA ASP A 92 1.38 -3.28 8.76
C ASP A 92 1.64 -2.73 7.35
N ASN A 93 2.31 -3.48 6.49
CA ASN A 93 2.60 -3.11 5.11
C ASN A 93 1.32 -2.93 4.26
N PRO A 94 0.45 -3.95 4.08
CA PRO A 94 -0.79 -3.76 3.34
C PRO A 94 -1.75 -2.78 4.02
N ALA A 95 -1.79 -2.73 5.36
CA ALA A 95 -2.62 -1.78 6.09
C ALA A 95 -2.19 -0.32 5.85
N ALA A 96 -0.88 -0.05 5.85
CA ALA A 96 -0.35 1.28 5.53
C ALA A 96 -0.57 1.65 4.07
N THR A 97 -0.36 0.71 3.14
CA THR A 97 -0.52 0.94 1.70
C THR A 97 -1.96 1.34 1.36
N TRP A 98 -2.93 0.52 1.75
CA TRP A 98 -4.34 0.82 1.47
C TRP A 98 -4.88 1.94 2.32
N GLY A 99 -4.44 2.04 3.58
CA GLY A 99 -4.78 3.17 4.44
C GLY A 99 -4.34 4.50 3.85
N GLY A 100 -3.14 4.55 3.29
CA GLY A 100 -2.64 5.74 2.58
C GLY A 100 -3.44 6.05 1.32
N LEU A 101 -3.64 5.07 0.44
CA LEU A 101 -4.34 5.26 -0.83
C LEU A 101 -5.82 5.61 -0.64
N LEU A 102 -6.55 4.82 0.14
CA LEU A 102 -7.98 5.09 0.42
C LEU A 102 -8.15 6.36 1.24
N GLY A 103 -7.22 6.63 2.16
CA GLY A 103 -7.21 7.87 2.92
C GLY A 103 -7.04 9.10 2.04
N PHE A 104 -6.16 9.03 1.04
CA PHE A 104 -6.01 10.08 0.03
C PHE A 104 -7.30 10.29 -0.78
N MET A 105 -7.97 9.21 -1.19
CA MET A 105 -9.22 9.29 -1.96
C MET A 105 -10.38 9.85 -1.15
N ILE A 106 -10.47 9.49 0.13
CA ILE A 106 -11.58 9.89 1.02
C ILE A 106 -11.37 11.29 1.58
N GLY A 107 -10.14 11.66 1.88
CA GLY A 107 -9.75 12.90 2.53
C GLY A 107 -9.91 12.89 4.05
N LYS A 108 -9.13 13.75 4.71
CA LYS A 108 -9.04 13.81 6.18
C LYS A 108 -10.39 14.02 6.85
N GLU A 109 -11.16 15.02 6.41
CA GLU A 109 -12.43 15.38 7.04
C GLU A 109 -13.45 14.23 7.04
N ASN A 110 -13.52 13.49 5.93
CA ASN A 110 -14.42 12.35 5.84
C ASN A 110 -13.94 11.17 6.69
N LEU A 111 -12.63 10.95 6.77
CA LEU A 111 -12.05 9.96 7.68
C LEU A 111 -12.35 10.32 9.15
N GLU A 112 -12.21 11.58 9.54
CA GLU A 112 -12.56 12.04 10.90
C GLU A 112 -14.03 11.77 11.22
N LYS A 113 -14.93 11.99 10.28
CA LYS A 113 -16.37 11.62 10.42
C LYS A 113 -16.57 10.11 10.57
N ILE A 114 -15.90 9.31 9.72
CA ILE A 114 -15.96 7.83 9.76
C ILE A 114 -15.49 7.29 11.11
N PHE A 115 -14.41 7.86 11.67
CA PHE A 115 -13.85 7.42 12.94
C PHE A 115 -14.38 8.17 14.16
N LYS A 116 -15.20 9.21 13.96
CA LYS A 116 -15.76 10.09 15.00
C LYS A 116 -14.67 10.66 15.91
N ARG A 117 -13.56 11.08 15.32
CA ARG A 117 -12.40 11.64 16.04
C ARG A 117 -11.58 12.53 15.13
N ASN A 118 -10.93 13.53 15.71
CA ASN A 118 -9.95 14.34 15.00
C ASN A 118 -8.61 13.60 14.92
N PHE A 119 -7.94 13.69 13.77
CA PHE A 119 -6.60 13.19 13.59
C PHE A 119 -5.57 14.28 13.81
N SER A 120 -4.43 13.90 14.38
CA SER A 120 -3.27 14.79 14.45
C SER A 120 -2.80 15.17 13.05
N ASN A 121 -2.39 16.41 12.88
CA ASN A 121 -1.65 16.84 11.70
C ASN A 121 -0.14 16.68 11.85
N LYS A 122 0.33 16.17 13.02
CA LYS A 122 1.74 15.97 13.32
C LYS A 122 2.08 14.50 13.34
N TYR A 123 3.29 14.20 12.89
CA TYR A 123 3.92 12.90 13.03
C TYR A 123 5.30 13.03 13.64
N ASN A 124 5.84 11.92 14.14
CA ASN A 124 7.18 11.83 14.67
C ASN A 124 7.97 10.83 13.83
N ILE A 125 9.11 11.26 13.30
CA ILE A 125 10.06 10.37 12.64
C ILE A 125 10.57 9.39 13.69
N HIS A 126 10.55 8.11 13.35
CA HIS A 126 10.84 7.03 14.28
C HIS A 126 12.13 7.27 15.06
N ARG A 127 12.10 7.02 16.36
CA ARG A 127 13.21 7.26 17.33
C ARG A 127 14.56 6.64 16.94
N THR A 128 14.57 5.65 16.07
CA THR A 128 15.83 5.06 15.55
C THR A 128 16.50 5.93 14.49
N ARG A 129 15.82 6.93 13.96
CA ARG A 129 16.36 7.93 13.06
C ARG A 129 16.90 9.09 13.89
N ARG A 130 18.00 9.67 13.47
CA ARG A 130 18.70 10.75 14.20
C ARG A 130 18.96 11.93 13.27
N ASN A 131 19.26 13.08 13.89
CA ASN A 131 19.66 14.30 13.19
C ASN A 131 18.55 14.95 12.36
N PHE A 132 17.29 14.74 12.72
CA PHE A 132 16.18 15.46 12.11
C PHE A 132 15.90 16.77 12.86
N PRO A 133 15.52 17.84 12.14
CA PRO A 133 15.05 19.08 12.76
C PRO A 133 13.90 18.82 13.74
N ASN A 134 13.73 19.70 14.73
CA ASN A 134 12.63 19.65 15.70
C ASN A 134 12.47 18.29 16.42
N ASN A 135 13.58 17.60 16.71
CA ASN A 135 13.58 16.27 17.31
C ASN A 135 12.74 15.23 16.52
N GLY A 136 12.62 15.40 15.22
CA GLY A 136 11.87 14.50 14.35
C GLY A 136 10.36 14.74 14.33
N ILE A 137 9.89 15.84 14.91
CA ILE A 137 8.45 16.20 14.85
C ILE A 137 8.22 17.13 13.65
N ASP A 138 7.29 16.75 12.79
CA ASP A 138 6.88 17.53 11.62
C ASP A 138 5.36 17.40 11.39
N THR A 139 4.85 18.13 10.39
CA THR A 139 3.44 18.11 10.02
C THR A 139 3.24 17.46 8.65
N PHE A 140 2.08 16.82 8.47
CA PHE A 140 1.68 16.27 7.16
C PHE A 140 1.56 17.38 6.11
N GLU A 141 1.17 18.60 6.51
CA GLU A 141 1.12 19.74 5.62
C GLU A 141 2.52 20.12 5.09
N ASN A 142 3.51 20.22 5.98
CA ASN A 142 4.89 20.50 5.56
C ASN A 142 5.44 19.38 4.67
N MET A 143 5.16 18.12 4.99
CA MET A 143 5.53 16.98 4.14
C MET A 143 4.91 17.10 2.74
N ALA A 144 3.64 17.49 2.65
CA ALA A 144 2.96 17.67 1.37
C ALA A 144 3.59 18.81 0.54
N LEU A 145 3.89 19.94 1.18
CA LEU A 145 4.56 21.06 0.52
C LEU A 145 5.95 20.67 -0.02
N GLN A 146 6.73 19.94 0.75
CA GLN A 146 8.01 19.41 0.30
C GLN A 146 7.84 18.42 -0.86
N GLY A 147 6.80 17.57 -0.80
CA GLY A 147 6.45 16.66 -1.88
C GLY A 147 6.13 17.40 -3.18
N VAL A 148 5.29 18.41 -3.13
CA VAL A 148 4.97 19.26 -4.29
C VAL A 148 6.23 19.92 -4.87
N PHE A 149 7.09 20.46 -4.02
CA PHE A 149 8.35 21.06 -4.47
C PHE A 149 9.27 20.07 -5.19
N ILE A 150 9.33 18.82 -4.72
CA ILE A 150 10.11 17.75 -5.37
C ILE A 150 9.48 17.39 -6.73
N VAL A 151 8.15 17.24 -6.77
CA VAL A 151 7.44 16.95 -8.02
C VAL A 151 7.62 18.08 -9.04
N ASP A 152 7.53 19.33 -8.62
CA ASP A 152 7.79 20.50 -9.47
C ASP A 152 9.17 20.38 -10.15
N LYS A 153 10.20 20.06 -9.37
CA LYS A 153 11.55 19.88 -9.92
C LYS A 153 11.63 18.74 -10.93
N ILE A 154 11.07 17.57 -10.59
CA ILE A 154 11.09 16.40 -11.46
C ILE A 154 10.33 16.67 -12.75
N VAL A 155 9.16 17.29 -12.69
CA VAL A 155 8.37 17.64 -13.88
C VAL A 155 9.17 18.51 -14.83
N GLN A 156 9.90 19.50 -14.32
CA GLN A 156 10.68 20.40 -15.14
C GLN A 156 12.00 19.80 -15.63
N SER A 157 12.74 19.11 -14.77
CA SER A 157 14.10 18.65 -15.09
C SER A 157 14.15 17.31 -15.81
N GLU A 158 13.24 16.38 -15.45
CA GLU A 158 13.33 14.99 -15.91
C GLU A 158 12.23 14.64 -16.94
N LEU A 159 11.06 15.29 -16.83
CA LEU A 159 9.92 14.96 -17.68
C LEU A 159 9.70 15.96 -18.83
N ASN A 160 10.54 16.98 -18.95
CA ASN A 160 10.36 18.08 -19.90
C ASN A 160 8.94 18.69 -19.82
N GLY A 161 8.36 18.68 -18.63
CA GLY A 161 7.02 19.14 -18.40
C GLY A 161 6.96 20.61 -17.98
N GLY A 162 5.74 21.10 -17.79
CA GLY A 162 5.44 22.46 -17.34
C GLY A 162 4.65 22.50 -16.05
N ILE A 163 4.66 23.65 -15.39
CA ILE A 163 3.89 23.92 -14.17
C ILE A 163 3.02 25.15 -14.41
N SER A 164 1.71 25.03 -14.24
CA SER A 164 0.80 26.15 -14.16
C SER A 164 0.40 26.39 -12.71
N LYS A 165 0.96 27.45 -12.12
CA LYS A 165 0.60 27.85 -10.75
C LYS A 165 -0.82 28.41 -10.66
N SER A 166 -1.30 29.09 -11.72
CA SER A 166 -2.65 29.65 -11.76
C SER A 166 -3.74 28.59 -11.84
N GLU A 167 -3.46 27.46 -12.48
CA GLU A 167 -4.39 26.34 -12.64
C GLU A 167 -4.12 25.21 -11.63
N ASN A 168 -3.05 25.34 -10.85
CA ASN A 168 -2.60 24.32 -9.90
C ASN A 168 -2.42 22.94 -10.56
N MET A 169 -1.73 22.91 -11.71
CA MET A 169 -1.58 21.70 -12.54
C MET A 169 -0.15 21.50 -13.01
N TRP A 170 0.20 20.24 -13.25
CA TRP A 170 1.40 19.83 -13.97
C TRP A 170 1.04 19.35 -15.37
N TYR A 171 1.81 19.80 -16.35
CA TYR A 171 1.75 19.32 -17.72
C TYR A 171 2.87 18.30 -17.93
N ILE A 172 2.52 17.05 -18.09
CA ILE A 172 3.48 15.97 -18.29
C ILE A 172 3.31 15.45 -19.72
N PRO A 173 4.35 15.60 -20.59
CA PRO A 173 4.29 15.05 -21.93
C PRO A 173 4.07 13.55 -21.91
N GLN A 174 3.14 13.07 -22.75
CA GLN A 174 2.99 11.64 -22.98
C GLN A 174 3.97 11.25 -24.09
N ASN A 175 4.91 10.37 -23.77
CA ASN A 175 5.72 9.72 -24.82
C ASN A 175 4.82 8.71 -25.51
N ASN A 176 4.51 8.99 -26.78
CA ASN A 176 3.82 8.05 -27.67
C ASN A 176 4.73 6.87 -28.04
#